data_cf35e384582615c1271a0e2491e9f6b7
#
_entry.id   cf35e384582615c1271a0e2491e9f6b7
#
_cell.length_a   1.000
_cell.length_b   1.000
_cell.length_c   1.000
_cell.angle_alpha   90.00
_cell.angle_beta   90.00
_cell.angle_gamma   90.00
#
_symmetry.space_group_name_H-M   'P 1'
#
loop_
_entity.id
_entity.type
_entity.pdbx_description
1 polymer ?
#
loop_
_entity_poly.entity_id
_entity_poly.type
_entity_poly.pdbx_seq_one_letter_code
_entity_poly.pdbx_strand_id
1 'polypeptide(L)'
;MTKKAKDIRGTKTERCLVAAYVSESTAYTRYTFYAAQADKENYFPIGQIFRETADNELRHAKVFFKMLQGGSVNVDLDVDSGVIGDTATNLAIASEEERVEGVEQYMASAKVADEEGFPEIAEHFRAIAKIEETHRRRFDIYLKQVKEGTVWKREKPIKWKCLVCGYIYEGTTPPDPCPACDHPYQHYMALDVALD
;
A
#
# COMPACT_ATOMS: atom_id res chain seq x y z
N MET A 1 3.07 38.74 6.23
CA MET A 1 4.49 38.32 6.17
C MET A 1 4.51 36.83 6.07
N THR A 2 4.76 36.26 4.88
CA THR A 2 4.94 34.82 4.70
C THR A 2 6.22 34.40 5.45
N LYS A 3 6.09 33.56 6.48
CA LYS A 3 7.25 32.96 7.14
C LYS A 3 8.07 32.27 6.04
N LYS A 4 9.32 32.67 5.86
CA LYS A 4 10.26 31.99 4.97
C LYS A 4 10.38 30.55 5.43
N ALA A 5 10.10 29.59 4.55
CA ALA A 5 10.22 28.17 4.88
C ALA A 5 11.65 27.92 5.41
N LYS A 6 11.75 27.15 6.49
CA LYS A 6 13.05 26.77 7.08
C LYS A 6 13.82 25.92 6.08
N ASP A 7 15.12 26.15 5.96
CA ASP A 7 15.98 25.36 5.07
C ASP A 7 16.22 23.97 5.66
N ILE A 8 15.90 22.93 4.90
CA ILE A 8 16.10 21.53 5.30
C ILE A 8 17.43 20.96 4.83
N ARG A 9 18.12 21.66 3.94
CA ARG A 9 19.34 21.15 3.30
C ARG A 9 20.43 20.82 4.31
N GLY A 10 21.04 19.64 4.17
CA GLY A 10 22.08 19.12 5.06
C GLY A 10 21.57 18.57 6.40
N THR A 11 20.27 18.61 6.67
CA THR A 11 19.67 18.10 7.91
C THR A 11 19.43 16.58 7.86
N LYS A 12 19.20 15.96 9.02
CA LYS A 12 18.72 14.57 9.09
C LYS A 12 17.33 14.43 8.51
N THR A 13 16.46 15.42 8.69
CA THR A 13 15.11 15.47 8.13
C THR A 13 15.14 15.40 6.61
N GLU A 14 16.07 16.10 5.94
CA GLU A 14 16.21 15.96 4.49
C GLU A 14 16.55 14.53 4.08
N ARG A 15 17.44 13.86 4.80
CA ARG A 15 17.80 12.46 4.53
C ARG A 15 16.61 11.53 4.76
N CYS A 16 15.81 11.75 5.82
CA CYS A 16 14.56 11.00 6.05
C CYS A 16 13.58 11.18 4.90
N LEU A 17 13.42 12.39 4.37
CA LEU A 17 12.56 12.67 3.22
C LEU A 17 13.03 11.97 1.95
N VAL A 18 14.34 11.95 1.69
CA VAL A 18 14.89 11.23 0.53
C VAL A 18 14.72 9.72 0.68
N ALA A 19 14.99 9.18 1.86
CA ALA A 19 14.79 7.76 2.15
C ALA A 19 13.33 7.36 1.92
N ALA A 20 12.38 8.12 2.47
CA ALA A 20 10.96 7.89 2.27
C ALA A 20 10.56 8.00 0.79
N TYR A 21 11.03 9.02 0.07
CA TYR A 21 10.75 9.14 -1.37
C TYR A 21 11.23 7.92 -2.18
N VAL A 22 12.41 7.37 -1.84
CA VAL A 22 12.95 6.17 -2.49
C VAL A 22 12.14 4.94 -2.11
N SER A 23 11.81 4.75 -0.82
CA SER A 23 10.99 3.63 -0.33
C SER A 23 9.64 3.59 -1.04
N GLU A 24 8.90 4.69 -1.08
CA GLU A 24 7.62 4.78 -1.77
C GLU A 24 7.71 4.51 -3.27
N SER A 25 8.79 4.98 -3.91
CA SER A 25 9.01 4.75 -5.34
C SER A 25 9.29 3.27 -5.65
N THR A 26 10.00 2.58 -4.76
CA THR A 26 10.26 1.14 -4.87
C THR A 26 9.01 0.32 -4.55
N ALA A 27 8.23 0.69 -3.52
CA ALA A 27 6.96 0.08 -3.16
C ALA A 27 5.94 0.18 -4.31
N TYR A 28 5.77 1.36 -4.93
CA TYR A 28 4.95 1.53 -6.13
C TYR A 28 5.30 0.53 -7.23
N THR A 29 6.59 0.41 -7.53
CA THR A 29 7.08 -0.49 -8.59
C THR A 29 6.83 -1.95 -8.22
N ARG A 30 7.13 -2.33 -6.98
CA ARG A 30 6.99 -3.68 -6.44
C ARG A 30 5.53 -4.12 -6.44
N TYR A 31 4.61 -3.29 -5.93
CA TYR A 31 3.18 -3.61 -5.88
C TYR A 31 2.56 -3.69 -7.28
N THR A 32 3.09 -2.94 -8.25
CA THR A 32 2.71 -3.12 -9.66
C THR A 32 3.08 -4.51 -10.17
N PHE A 33 4.25 -5.04 -9.81
CA PHE A 33 4.65 -6.41 -10.18
C PHE A 33 3.81 -7.45 -9.45
N TYR A 34 3.51 -7.25 -8.17
CA TYR A 34 2.69 -8.14 -7.37
C TYR A 34 1.24 -8.19 -7.86
N ALA A 35 0.69 -7.05 -8.32
CA ALA A 35 -0.62 -7.01 -8.97
C ALA A 35 -0.65 -7.90 -10.23
N ALA A 36 0.36 -7.78 -11.08
CA ALA A 36 0.45 -8.60 -12.29
C ALA A 36 0.59 -10.10 -11.99
N GLN A 37 1.28 -10.46 -10.91
CA GLN A 37 1.39 -11.86 -10.47
C GLN A 37 0.07 -12.40 -9.93
N ALA A 38 -0.66 -11.62 -9.12
CA ALA A 38 -1.98 -11.98 -8.61
C ALA A 38 -2.99 -12.21 -9.76
N ASP A 39 -2.96 -11.37 -10.80
CA ASP A 39 -3.78 -11.54 -11.99
C ASP A 39 -3.45 -12.86 -12.75
N LYS A 40 -2.17 -13.22 -12.88
CA LYS A 40 -1.75 -14.49 -13.48
C LYS A 40 -2.26 -15.71 -12.72
N GLU A 41 -2.39 -15.58 -11.41
CA GLU A 41 -2.91 -16.63 -10.51
C GLU A 41 -4.44 -16.57 -10.38
N ASN A 42 -5.12 -15.69 -11.13
CA ASN A 42 -6.56 -15.44 -11.10
C ASN A 42 -7.07 -14.85 -9.77
N TYR A 43 -6.22 -14.25 -8.95
CA TYR A 43 -6.60 -13.49 -7.76
C TYR A 43 -6.89 -12.02 -8.13
N PHE A 44 -7.83 -11.77 -9.06
CA PHE A 44 -8.14 -10.41 -9.56
C PHE A 44 -8.49 -9.39 -8.47
N PRO A 45 -9.23 -9.73 -7.39
CA PRO A 45 -9.43 -8.80 -6.27
C PRO A 45 -8.13 -8.38 -5.60
N ILE A 46 -7.19 -9.30 -5.43
CA ILE A 46 -5.89 -9.03 -4.81
C ILE A 46 -5.02 -8.19 -5.75
N GLY A 47 -5.04 -8.49 -7.05
CA GLY A 47 -4.42 -7.66 -8.07
C GLY A 47 -4.94 -6.22 -8.04
N GLN A 48 -6.26 -6.03 -7.84
CA GLN A 48 -6.86 -4.71 -7.68
C GLN A 48 -6.35 -3.98 -6.43
N ILE A 49 -6.24 -4.69 -5.30
CA ILE A 49 -5.72 -4.13 -4.05
C ILE A 49 -4.27 -3.69 -4.19
N PHE A 50 -3.40 -4.50 -4.79
CA PHE A 50 -2.01 -4.11 -5.04
C PHE A 50 -1.91 -2.87 -5.95
N ARG A 51 -2.75 -2.77 -7.01
CA ARG A 51 -2.77 -1.57 -7.87
C ARG A 51 -3.21 -0.32 -7.12
N GLU A 52 -4.25 -0.43 -6.30
CA GLU A 52 -4.75 0.67 -5.49
C GLU A 52 -3.70 1.13 -4.48
N THR A 53 -3.04 0.20 -3.79
CA THR A 53 -1.95 0.53 -2.87
C THR A 53 -0.78 1.16 -3.63
N ALA A 54 -0.35 0.60 -4.76
CA ALA A 54 0.69 1.20 -5.59
C ALA A 54 0.38 2.66 -5.96
N ASP A 55 -0.85 2.97 -6.35
CA ASP A 55 -1.26 4.34 -6.64
C ASP A 55 -1.17 5.26 -5.41
N ASN A 56 -1.41 4.73 -4.20
CA ASN A 56 -1.21 5.47 -2.95
C ASN A 56 0.28 5.76 -2.71
N GLU A 57 1.17 4.76 -2.87
CA GLU A 57 2.63 4.96 -2.71
C GLU A 57 3.19 6.00 -3.68
N LEU A 58 2.68 6.01 -4.92
CA LEU A 58 3.04 7.09 -5.87
C LEU A 58 2.62 8.48 -5.35
N ARG A 59 1.51 8.58 -4.61
CA ARG A 59 1.07 9.85 -4.00
C ARG A 59 1.92 10.22 -2.79
N HIS A 60 2.27 9.26 -1.94
CA HIS A 60 3.17 9.44 -0.81
C HIS A 60 4.57 9.89 -1.27
N ALA A 61 5.14 9.21 -2.27
CA ALA A 61 6.39 9.62 -2.91
C ALA A 61 6.35 11.08 -3.37
N LYS A 62 5.26 11.50 -4.00
CA LYS A 62 5.06 12.89 -4.44
C LYS A 62 4.97 13.87 -3.27
N VAL A 63 4.38 13.48 -2.13
CA VAL A 63 4.32 14.32 -0.92
C VAL A 63 5.74 14.57 -0.42
N PHE A 64 6.55 13.54 -0.21
CA PHE A 64 7.93 13.66 0.25
C PHE A 64 8.81 14.43 -0.74
N PHE A 65 8.67 14.13 -2.04
CA PHE A 65 9.39 14.85 -3.10
C PHE A 65 9.14 16.37 -3.08
N LYS A 66 7.90 16.80 -2.85
CA LYS A 66 7.54 18.23 -2.79
C LYS A 66 8.13 18.95 -1.57
N MET A 67 8.50 18.23 -0.51
CA MET A 67 9.12 18.80 0.68
C MET A 67 10.62 18.99 0.51
N LEU A 68 11.24 18.28 -0.43
CA LEU A 68 12.64 18.45 -0.79
C LEU A 68 12.84 19.81 -1.48
N GLN A 69 13.96 20.46 -1.17
CA GLN A 69 14.28 21.80 -1.70
C GLN A 69 15.23 21.75 -2.91
N GLY A 70 15.32 20.58 -3.57
CA GLY A 70 16.17 20.34 -4.73
C GLY A 70 17.64 20.13 -4.38
N GLY A 71 18.43 19.82 -5.41
CA GLY A 71 19.86 19.49 -5.27
C GLY A 71 20.12 17.99 -5.17
N SER A 72 21.39 17.62 -4.96
CA SER A 72 21.82 16.25 -4.70
C SER A 72 21.95 16.02 -3.21
N VAL A 73 21.36 14.92 -2.73
CA VAL A 73 21.46 14.48 -1.33
C VAL A 73 22.12 13.11 -1.32
N ASN A 74 23.22 12.98 -0.58
CA ASN A 74 23.86 11.68 -0.38
C ASN A 74 23.25 11.02 0.83
N VAL A 75 22.68 9.81 0.64
CA VAL A 75 22.09 8.99 1.69
C VAL A 75 22.59 7.57 1.56
N ASP A 76 22.89 6.94 2.69
CA ASP A 76 23.10 5.51 2.77
C ASP A 76 21.72 4.86 3.01
N LEU A 77 21.29 4.01 2.09
CA LEU A 77 20.01 3.31 2.15
C LEU A 77 20.26 1.81 2.05
N ASP A 78 19.71 1.07 2.99
CA ASP A 78 19.48 -0.35 2.82
C ASP A 78 18.14 -0.51 2.08
N VAL A 79 18.19 -1.03 0.86
CA VAL A 79 17.00 -1.28 0.04
C VAL A 79 16.79 -2.78 -0.05
N ASP A 80 15.65 -3.28 0.44
CA ASP A 80 15.26 -4.66 0.20
C ASP A 80 14.98 -4.85 -1.31
N SER A 81 15.76 -5.71 -1.96
CA SER A 81 15.57 -6.01 -3.38
C SER A 81 14.27 -6.76 -3.65
N GLY A 82 13.73 -7.45 -2.63
CA GLY A 82 12.51 -8.23 -2.74
C GLY A 82 12.59 -9.38 -3.74
N VAL A 83 11.49 -10.10 -3.87
CA VAL A 83 11.28 -11.13 -4.90
C VAL A 83 9.86 -11.03 -5.43
N ILE A 84 9.60 -11.54 -6.63
CA ILE A 84 8.24 -11.80 -7.11
C ILE A 84 7.98 -13.29 -6.86
N GLY A 85 7.27 -13.60 -5.78
CA GLY A 85 6.79 -14.94 -5.44
C GLY A 85 5.36 -15.19 -5.94
N ASP A 86 4.71 -16.21 -5.37
CA ASP A 86 3.27 -16.38 -5.53
C ASP A 86 2.49 -15.27 -4.77
N THR A 87 1.19 -15.20 -4.99
CA THR A 87 0.34 -14.17 -4.37
C THR A 87 0.43 -14.16 -2.85
N ALA A 88 0.50 -15.34 -2.19
CA ALA A 88 0.62 -15.43 -0.74
C ALA A 88 1.97 -14.89 -0.24
N THR A 89 3.06 -15.23 -0.93
CA THR A 89 4.41 -14.74 -0.63
C THR A 89 4.47 -13.23 -0.80
N ASN A 90 3.93 -12.70 -1.89
CA ASN A 90 3.92 -11.26 -2.19
C ASN A 90 3.12 -10.47 -1.15
N LEU A 91 1.96 -11.00 -0.69
CA LEU A 91 1.16 -10.39 0.38
C LEU A 91 1.91 -10.37 1.72
N ALA A 92 2.65 -11.44 2.03
CA ALA A 92 3.44 -11.51 3.27
C ALA A 92 4.59 -10.50 3.26
N ILE A 93 5.31 -10.39 2.15
CA ILE A 93 6.38 -9.40 1.97
C ILE A 93 5.81 -7.98 2.10
N ALA A 94 4.73 -7.68 1.35
CA ALA A 94 4.11 -6.36 1.39
C ALA A 94 3.65 -5.98 2.81
N SER A 95 3.01 -6.88 3.54
CA SER A 95 2.59 -6.63 4.94
C SER A 95 3.78 -6.31 5.86
N GLU A 96 4.89 -7.02 5.72
CA GLU A 96 6.09 -6.77 6.54
C GLU A 96 6.77 -5.45 6.17
N GLU A 97 6.82 -5.08 4.90
CA GLU A 97 7.36 -3.81 4.44
C GLU A 97 6.55 -2.61 4.95
N GLU A 98 5.22 -2.69 4.87
CA GLU A 98 4.34 -1.66 5.44
C GLU A 98 4.59 -1.48 6.95
N ARG A 99 4.84 -2.58 7.67
CA ARG A 99 5.15 -2.51 9.11
C ARG A 99 6.49 -1.83 9.37
N VAL A 100 7.55 -2.25 8.68
CA VAL A 100 8.93 -1.81 8.96
C VAL A 100 9.20 -0.45 8.34
N GLU A 101 9.01 -0.34 7.02
CA GLU A 101 9.35 0.87 6.27
C GLU A 101 8.27 1.94 6.42
N GLY A 102 7.00 1.55 6.34
CA GLY A 102 5.89 2.48 6.42
C GLY A 102 5.61 2.97 7.85
N VAL A 103 5.41 2.06 8.81
CA VAL A 103 4.99 2.47 10.16
C VAL A 103 6.19 2.82 11.04
N GLU A 104 7.14 1.90 11.24
CA GLU A 104 8.22 2.09 12.22
C GLU A 104 9.20 3.18 11.80
N GLN A 105 9.67 3.16 10.54
CA GLN A 105 10.62 4.15 10.05
C GLN A 105 10.00 5.54 9.94
N TYR A 106 8.72 5.66 9.53
CA TYR A 106 8.08 6.99 9.44
C TYR A 106 7.80 7.59 10.80
N MET A 107 7.47 6.79 11.80
CA MET A 107 7.37 7.28 13.18
C MET A 107 8.73 7.75 13.73
N ALA A 108 9.82 7.05 13.39
CA ALA A 108 11.17 7.47 13.74
C ALA A 108 11.57 8.77 13.00
N SER A 109 11.26 8.86 11.70
CA SER A 109 11.49 10.04 10.88
C SER A 109 10.70 11.27 11.36
N ALA A 110 9.48 11.07 11.82
CA ALA A 110 8.68 12.14 12.44
C ALA A 110 9.35 12.71 13.67
N LYS A 111 9.90 11.84 14.53
CA LYS A 111 10.65 12.26 15.72
C LYS A 111 11.88 13.09 15.35
N VAL A 112 12.66 12.66 14.35
CA VAL A 112 13.83 13.42 13.84
C VAL A 112 13.40 14.80 13.34
N ALA A 113 12.30 14.87 12.58
CA ALA A 113 11.78 16.13 12.05
C ALA A 113 11.32 17.09 13.17
N ASP A 114 10.67 16.59 14.22
CA ASP A 114 10.31 17.39 15.39
C ASP A 114 11.55 17.93 16.12
N GLU A 115 12.54 17.08 16.37
CA GLU A 115 13.80 17.46 17.05
C GLU A 115 14.58 18.53 16.27
N GLU A 116 14.54 18.49 14.95
CA GLU A 116 15.17 19.50 14.09
C GLU A 116 14.26 20.72 13.81
N GLY A 117 13.04 20.76 14.36
CA GLY A 117 12.12 21.89 14.29
C GLY A 117 11.40 22.01 12.95
N PHE A 118 10.98 20.87 12.37
CA PHE A 118 10.15 20.74 11.18
C PHE A 118 8.81 20.05 11.50
N PRO A 119 7.96 20.61 12.37
CA PRO A 119 6.74 19.95 12.85
C PRO A 119 5.73 19.62 11.72
N GLU A 120 5.69 20.44 10.67
CA GLU A 120 4.82 20.17 9.51
C GLU A 120 5.25 18.91 8.76
N ILE A 121 6.57 18.68 8.61
CA ILE A 121 7.11 17.46 8.00
C ILE A 121 6.85 16.25 8.91
N ALA A 122 7.05 16.40 10.23
CA ALA A 122 6.76 15.36 11.20
C ALA A 122 5.30 14.91 11.16
N GLU A 123 4.36 15.86 10.99
CA GLU A 123 2.94 15.54 10.85
C GLU A 123 2.63 14.72 9.60
N HIS A 124 3.26 15.02 8.46
CA HIS A 124 3.10 14.23 7.25
C HIS A 124 3.61 12.79 7.43
N PHE A 125 4.78 12.59 8.05
CA PHE A 125 5.27 11.25 8.37
C PHE A 125 4.28 10.47 9.24
N ARG A 126 3.73 11.10 10.29
CA ARG A 126 2.74 10.46 11.16
C ARG A 126 1.42 10.14 10.44
N ALA A 127 0.98 11.02 9.56
CA ALA A 127 -0.25 10.82 8.80
C ALA A 127 -0.10 9.67 7.82
N ILE A 128 1.01 9.60 7.10
CA ILE A 128 1.29 8.52 6.14
C ILE A 128 1.46 7.20 6.90
N ALA A 129 2.21 7.15 8.01
CA ALA A 129 2.35 5.94 8.83
C ALA A 129 1.00 5.30 9.25
N LYS A 130 -0.05 6.11 9.44
CA LYS A 130 -1.41 5.58 9.70
C LYS A 130 -2.03 4.92 8.47
N ILE A 131 -1.73 5.44 7.28
CA ILE A 131 -2.20 4.85 6.01
C ILE A 131 -1.49 3.52 5.79
N GLU A 132 -0.18 3.45 6.04
CA GLU A 132 0.61 2.21 5.88
C GLU A 132 0.14 1.11 6.85
N GLU A 133 -0.27 1.46 8.08
CA GLU A 133 -0.91 0.50 8.98
C GLU A 133 -2.23 -0.05 8.39
N THR A 134 -2.96 0.77 7.65
CA THR A 134 -4.18 0.34 6.94
C THR A 134 -3.85 -0.58 5.76
N HIS A 135 -2.80 -0.27 4.99
CA HIS A 135 -2.30 -1.12 3.91
C HIS A 135 -1.85 -2.49 4.47
N ARG A 136 -1.05 -2.48 5.53
CA ARG A 136 -0.60 -3.68 6.23
C ARG A 136 -1.76 -4.59 6.63
N ARG A 137 -2.75 -4.04 7.33
CA ARG A 137 -3.94 -4.82 7.76
C ARG A 137 -4.68 -5.42 6.58
N ARG A 138 -4.81 -4.69 5.49
CA ARG A 138 -5.46 -5.16 4.28
C ARG A 138 -4.70 -6.34 3.66
N PHE A 139 -3.37 -6.25 3.57
CA PHE A 139 -2.54 -7.35 3.10
C PHE A 139 -2.64 -8.58 4.02
N ASP A 140 -2.63 -8.41 5.34
CA ASP A 140 -2.81 -9.49 6.31
C ASP A 140 -4.15 -10.22 6.14
N ILE A 141 -5.25 -9.48 5.93
CA ILE A 141 -6.58 -10.06 5.70
C ILE A 141 -6.57 -10.93 4.43
N TYR A 142 -6.05 -10.42 3.31
CA TYR A 142 -5.99 -11.18 2.07
C TYR A 142 -5.02 -12.35 2.14
N LEU A 143 -3.88 -12.20 2.80
CA LEU A 143 -2.93 -13.29 3.05
C LEU A 143 -3.61 -14.44 3.80
N LYS A 144 -4.35 -14.12 4.86
CA LYS A 144 -5.12 -15.11 5.60
C LYS A 144 -6.14 -15.81 4.70
N GLN A 145 -6.92 -15.04 3.92
CA GLN A 145 -7.93 -15.58 3.04
C GLN A 145 -7.34 -16.49 1.94
N VAL A 146 -6.18 -16.14 1.37
CA VAL A 146 -5.48 -16.99 0.40
C VAL A 146 -5.05 -18.31 1.05
N LYS A 147 -4.42 -18.26 2.22
CA LYS A 147 -3.97 -19.45 2.96
C LYS A 147 -5.11 -20.38 3.36
N GLU A 148 -6.29 -19.82 3.69
CA GLU A 148 -7.48 -20.57 4.10
C GLU A 148 -8.40 -20.97 2.93
N GLY A 149 -8.12 -20.50 1.71
CA GLY A 149 -8.99 -20.72 0.54
C GLY A 149 -10.35 -20.02 0.66
N THR A 150 -10.41 -18.88 1.33
CA THR A 150 -11.65 -18.16 1.66
C THR A 150 -11.81 -16.82 0.94
N VAL A 151 -10.98 -16.51 -0.06
CA VAL A 151 -11.05 -15.25 -0.84
C VAL A 151 -12.48 -15.04 -1.38
N TRP A 152 -13.14 -16.10 -1.87
CA TRP A 152 -14.49 -16.07 -2.43
C TRP A 152 -15.52 -16.86 -1.59
N LYS A 153 -15.30 -16.98 -0.29
CA LYS A 153 -16.19 -17.71 0.61
C LYS A 153 -16.37 -16.98 1.93
N ARG A 154 -17.62 -16.92 2.43
CA ARG A 154 -17.96 -16.38 3.75
C ARG A 154 -18.96 -17.33 4.44
N GLU A 155 -18.98 -17.27 5.77
CA GLU A 155 -19.95 -18.04 6.57
C GLU A 155 -21.38 -17.48 6.46
N LYS A 156 -21.49 -16.16 6.28
CA LYS A 156 -22.76 -15.43 6.14
C LYS A 156 -22.83 -14.74 4.77
N PRO A 157 -24.04 -14.52 4.24
CA PRO A 157 -24.19 -13.75 3.02
C PRO A 157 -23.59 -12.35 3.14
N ILE A 158 -22.83 -11.95 2.13
CA ILE A 158 -22.24 -10.60 1.97
C ILE A 158 -22.50 -10.13 0.55
N LYS A 159 -22.17 -8.86 0.29
CA LYS A 159 -22.19 -8.32 -1.08
C LYS A 159 -20.86 -8.59 -1.77
N TRP A 160 -20.96 -9.10 -2.99
CA TRP A 160 -19.88 -9.35 -3.91
C TRP A 160 -20.02 -8.45 -5.12
N LYS A 161 -18.96 -7.75 -5.51
CA LYS A 161 -18.94 -6.88 -6.70
C LYS A 161 -18.11 -7.52 -7.81
N CYS A 162 -18.71 -7.71 -8.97
CA CYS A 162 -17.96 -8.06 -10.17
C CYS A 162 -17.09 -6.88 -10.60
N LEU A 163 -15.77 -7.08 -10.67
CA LEU A 163 -14.80 -6.06 -11.06
C LEU A 163 -14.87 -5.69 -12.55
N VAL A 164 -15.48 -6.56 -13.37
CA VAL A 164 -15.59 -6.31 -14.81
C VAL A 164 -16.79 -5.42 -15.13
N CYS A 165 -18.00 -5.77 -14.65
CA CYS A 165 -19.22 -5.07 -15.04
C CYS A 165 -19.90 -4.29 -13.91
N GLY A 166 -19.41 -4.40 -12.66
CA GLY A 166 -19.99 -3.73 -11.51
C GLY A 166 -21.22 -4.40 -10.90
N TYR A 167 -21.64 -5.58 -11.42
CA TYR A 167 -22.79 -6.30 -10.87
C TYR A 167 -22.58 -6.65 -9.40
N ILE A 168 -23.60 -6.41 -8.59
CA ILE A 168 -23.61 -6.73 -7.15
C ILE A 168 -24.47 -7.95 -6.91
N TYR A 169 -23.90 -8.93 -6.22
CA TYR A 169 -24.59 -10.15 -5.79
C TYR A 169 -24.48 -10.31 -4.27
N GLU A 170 -25.51 -10.85 -3.64
CA GLU A 170 -25.52 -11.16 -2.21
C GLU A 170 -25.60 -12.68 -2.00
N GLY A 171 -24.63 -13.22 -1.26
CA GLY A 171 -24.53 -14.65 -0.97
C GLY A 171 -23.29 -15.00 -0.18
N THR A 172 -23.13 -16.26 0.20
CA THR A 172 -21.95 -16.78 0.91
C THR A 172 -20.76 -17.01 -0.04
N THR A 173 -21.02 -17.13 -1.33
CA THR A 173 -20.04 -17.22 -2.43
C THR A 173 -20.57 -16.41 -3.61
N PRO A 174 -19.71 -15.83 -4.46
CA PRO A 174 -20.17 -15.19 -5.69
C PRO A 174 -20.74 -16.20 -6.69
N PRO A 175 -21.57 -15.76 -7.65
CA PRO A 175 -22.07 -16.64 -8.71
C PRO A 175 -20.97 -16.99 -9.71
N ASP A 176 -21.09 -18.16 -10.35
CA ASP A 176 -20.21 -18.64 -11.39
C ASP A 176 -21.00 -19.24 -12.56
N PRO A 177 -21.02 -18.60 -13.72
CA PRO A 177 -20.44 -17.29 -14.07
C PRO A 177 -21.25 -16.10 -13.57
N CYS A 178 -20.71 -14.89 -13.74
CA CYS A 178 -21.43 -13.64 -13.49
C CYS A 178 -22.67 -13.55 -14.41
N PRO A 179 -23.90 -13.35 -13.88
CA PRO A 179 -25.10 -13.35 -14.70
C PRO A 179 -25.24 -12.12 -15.63
N ALA A 180 -24.39 -11.13 -15.48
CA ALA A 180 -24.44 -9.90 -16.28
C ALA A 180 -23.37 -9.84 -17.39
N CYS A 181 -22.24 -10.56 -17.25
CA CYS A 181 -21.12 -10.47 -18.21
C CYS A 181 -20.35 -11.76 -18.44
N ASP A 182 -20.83 -12.87 -17.92
CA ASP A 182 -20.30 -14.24 -18.10
C ASP A 182 -18.84 -14.46 -17.63
N HIS A 183 -18.25 -13.49 -16.90
CA HIS A 183 -16.92 -13.68 -16.31
C HIS A 183 -17.00 -14.62 -15.11
N PRO A 184 -15.95 -15.43 -14.86
CA PRO A 184 -15.91 -16.38 -13.78
C PRO A 184 -15.81 -15.69 -12.40
N TYR A 185 -16.15 -16.44 -11.33
CA TYR A 185 -16.22 -15.93 -9.95
C TYR A 185 -14.93 -15.26 -9.44
N GLN A 186 -13.78 -15.60 -10.00
CA GLN A 186 -12.50 -15.00 -9.64
C GLN A 186 -12.46 -13.47 -9.82
N HIS A 187 -13.33 -12.93 -10.67
CA HIS A 187 -13.50 -11.48 -10.85
C HIS A 187 -14.37 -10.79 -9.80
N TYR A 188 -14.86 -11.52 -8.80
CA TYR A 188 -15.65 -10.90 -7.75
C TYR A 188 -14.81 -10.48 -6.54
N MET A 189 -15.03 -9.27 -6.08
CA MET A 189 -14.46 -8.72 -4.85
C MET A 189 -15.51 -8.71 -3.75
N ALA A 190 -15.14 -9.16 -2.56
CA ALA A 190 -15.94 -9.04 -1.35
C ALA A 190 -16.03 -7.57 -0.91
N LEU A 191 -17.23 -7.11 -0.53
CA LEU A 191 -17.46 -5.75 -0.04
C LEU A 191 -17.54 -5.67 1.50
N ASP A 192 -17.13 -6.73 2.19
CA ASP A 192 -17.12 -6.82 3.66
C ASP A 192 -15.73 -6.54 4.26
N VAL A 193 -14.71 -6.36 3.44
CA VAL A 193 -13.38 -5.97 3.90
C VAL A 193 -13.43 -4.46 4.16
N ALA A 194 -14.04 -4.09 5.28
CA ALA A 194 -13.97 -2.72 5.76
C ALA A 194 -12.57 -2.45 6.32
N LEU A 195 -12.00 -1.35 5.91
CA LEU A 195 -10.79 -0.79 6.48
C LEU A 195 -11.24 0.27 7.49
N ASP A 196 -11.62 -0.18 8.69
CA ASP A 196 -11.94 0.70 9.81
C ASP A 196 -10.67 1.24 10.48
#